data_3d5eaa24960f4cfdc06c353b697b10be
#
_entry.id   3d5eaa24960f4cfdc06c353b697b10be
#
_cell.length_a   1.000
_cell.length_b   1.000
_cell.length_c   1.000
_cell.angle_alpha   90.00
_cell.angle_beta   90.00
_cell.angle_gamma   90.00
#
_symmetry.space_group_name_H-M   'P 1'
#
loop_
_entity.id
_entity.type
_entity.pdbx_description
1 polymer ?
#
loop_
_entity_poly.entity_id
_entity_poly.type
_entity_poly.pdbx_seq_one_letter_code
_entity_poly.pdbx_strand_id
1 'polypeptide(L)'
;GHLETQVEPYGAVMVVPYGEALIHDYYWEGLARLSRMGTMEAVGAQTNLSFDIERQLTIFKENGGRKEKLRVWATFHPEMTTVPLFAEQCRKLLSAGIRVCAGAVGVPENLETLRRLKETLPGGCCLWINRMDGLNRRYTEEEQQAFLRIDPWFYRELHVKKAMPEQCPGRLFVESDGRMRR
;
A
#
# COMPACT_ATOMS: atom_id res chain seq x y z
N GLY A 1 -23.06 7.86 -1.74
CA GLY A 1 -23.01 8.52 -0.43
C GLY A 1 -22.16 9.78 -0.44
N HIS A 2 -22.00 10.44 0.70
CA HIS A 2 -21.28 11.73 0.77
C HIS A 2 -19.81 11.60 0.27
N LEU A 3 -19.11 10.54 0.64
CA LEU A 3 -17.74 10.28 0.19
C LEU A 3 -17.65 10.18 -1.34
N GLU A 4 -18.57 9.47 -1.97
CA GLU A 4 -18.55 9.25 -3.43
C GLU A 4 -18.63 10.58 -4.19
N THR A 5 -19.50 11.49 -3.76
CA THR A 5 -19.63 12.84 -4.36
C THR A 5 -18.33 13.65 -4.23
N GLN A 6 -17.61 13.49 -3.11
CA GLN A 6 -16.38 14.23 -2.85
C GLN A 6 -15.20 13.70 -3.66
N VAL A 7 -15.14 12.40 -3.94
CA VAL A 7 -14.01 11.79 -4.64
C VAL A 7 -14.17 11.75 -6.16
N GLU A 8 -15.39 11.94 -6.65
CA GLU A 8 -15.71 11.90 -8.08
C GLU A 8 -14.77 12.73 -8.99
N PRO A 9 -14.33 13.94 -8.60
CA PRO A 9 -13.42 14.75 -9.42
C PRO A 9 -11.98 14.22 -9.48
N TYR A 10 -11.61 13.24 -8.67
CA TYR A 10 -10.20 12.87 -8.47
C TYR A 10 -9.74 11.62 -9.20
N GLY A 11 -10.58 10.87 -9.86
CA GLY A 11 -10.20 9.69 -10.64
C GLY A 11 -9.56 8.53 -9.86
N ALA A 12 -9.01 8.75 -8.68
CA ALA A 12 -8.42 7.71 -7.83
C ALA A 12 -8.59 7.99 -6.33
N VAL A 13 -8.74 6.92 -5.56
CA VAL A 13 -8.84 6.97 -4.08
C VAL A 13 -7.85 5.99 -3.49
N MET A 14 -7.12 6.42 -2.46
CA MET A 14 -6.29 5.55 -1.62
C MET A 14 -6.80 5.60 -0.18
N VAL A 15 -7.23 4.46 0.34
CA VAL A 15 -7.63 4.31 1.73
C VAL A 15 -6.38 3.97 2.54
N VAL A 16 -6.03 4.85 3.48
CA VAL A 16 -4.89 4.68 4.39
C VAL A 16 -5.44 4.66 5.80
N PRO A 17 -5.83 3.49 6.31
CA PRO A 17 -6.49 3.39 7.60
C PRO A 17 -5.49 3.51 8.76
N TYR A 18 -6.01 3.84 9.92
CA TYR A 18 -5.30 3.65 11.19
C TYR A 18 -5.42 2.17 11.58
N GLY A 19 -4.30 1.47 11.71
CA GLY A 19 -4.28 0.03 11.94
C GLY A 19 -4.67 -0.79 10.69
N GLU A 20 -5.13 -2.03 10.90
CA GLU A 20 -5.57 -2.91 9.79
C GLU A 20 -7.09 -2.87 9.62
N ALA A 21 -7.56 -1.98 8.77
CA ALA A 21 -8.98 -1.81 8.54
C ALA A 21 -9.58 -2.89 7.62
N LEU A 22 -8.77 -3.53 6.77
CA LEU A 22 -9.25 -4.51 5.79
C LEU A 22 -9.70 -5.85 6.41
N ILE A 23 -9.60 -6.00 7.73
CA ILE A 23 -10.27 -7.08 8.48
C ILE A 23 -11.80 -6.92 8.49
N HIS A 24 -12.33 -5.72 8.24
CA HIS A 24 -13.75 -5.42 8.31
C HIS A 24 -14.41 -5.43 6.93
N ASP A 25 -15.52 -6.10 6.81
CA ASP A 25 -16.26 -6.30 5.57
C ASP A 25 -16.70 -4.98 4.92
N TYR A 26 -17.13 -4.01 5.71
CA TYR A 26 -17.62 -2.71 5.21
C TYR A 26 -16.56 -1.91 4.44
N TYR A 27 -15.25 -2.14 4.68
CA TYR A 27 -14.21 -1.53 3.85
C TYR A 27 -14.20 -2.13 2.44
N TRP A 28 -14.39 -3.44 2.32
CA TRP A 28 -14.44 -4.12 1.04
C TRP A 28 -15.70 -3.77 0.24
N GLU A 29 -16.84 -3.64 0.94
CA GLU A 29 -18.06 -3.09 0.35
C GLU A 29 -17.86 -1.68 -0.16
N GLY A 30 -17.19 -0.81 0.64
CA GLY A 30 -16.85 0.56 0.27
C GLY A 30 -15.91 0.62 -0.96
N LEU A 31 -14.84 -0.18 -0.97
CA LEU A 31 -13.92 -0.28 -2.12
C LEU A 31 -14.66 -0.78 -3.37
N ALA A 32 -15.55 -1.76 -3.23
CA ALA A 32 -16.36 -2.24 -4.34
C ALA A 32 -17.26 -1.15 -4.91
N ARG A 33 -17.93 -0.38 -4.06
CA ARG A 33 -18.77 0.76 -4.48
C ARG A 33 -17.95 1.83 -5.22
N LEU A 34 -16.83 2.24 -4.65
CA LEU A 34 -15.92 3.22 -5.29
C LEU A 34 -15.41 2.72 -6.64
N SER A 35 -15.05 1.44 -6.76
CA SER A 35 -14.55 0.87 -8.00
C SER A 35 -15.58 0.87 -9.15
N ARG A 36 -16.88 0.89 -8.82
CA ARG A 36 -17.98 0.94 -9.81
C ARG A 36 -18.23 2.35 -10.36
N MET A 37 -17.75 3.39 -9.69
CA MET A 37 -17.93 4.76 -10.19
C MET A 37 -17.23 4.91 -11.54
N GLY A 38 -17.94 5.52 -12.51
CA GLY A 38 -17.44 5.68 -13.86
C GLY A 38 -16.19 6.54 -13.95
N THR A 39 -16.08 7.53 -13.08
CA THR A 39 -14.96 8.47 -12.97
C THR A 39 -13.73 7.88 -12.28
N MET A 40 -13.87 6.78 -11.50
CA MET A 40 -12.74 6.15 -10.82
C MET A 40 -11.92 5.28 -11.78
N GLU A 41 -10.64 5.58 -11.90
CA GLU A 41 -9.65 4.76 -12.61
C GLU A 41 -8.98 3.75 -11.68
N ALA A 42 -8.81 4.12 -10.41
CA ALA A 42 -8.22 3.25 -9.40
C ALA A 42 -8.81 3.48 -8.00
N VAL A 43 -8.98 2.40 -7.27
CA VAL A 43 -9.23 2.42 -5.83
C VAL A 43 -8.16 1.59 -5.15
N GLY A 44 -7.56 2.12 -4.11
CA GLY A 44 -6.46 1.47 -3.41
C GLY A 44 -6.68 1.42 -1.91
N ALA A 45 -5.99 0.48 -1.28
CA ALA A 45 -5.91 0.42 0.16
C ALA A 45 -4.50 0.03 0.61
N GLN A 46 -4.10 0.61 1.75
CA GLN A 46 -2.90 0.21 2.47
C GLN A 46 -3.27 -0.82 3.54
N THR A 47 -2.45 -1.86 3.69
CA THR A 47 -2.71 -3.00 4.57
C THR A 47 -1.41 -3.70 4.97
N ASN A 48 -1.44 -4.46 6.06
CA ASN A 48 -0.38 -5.41 6.42
C ASN A 48 -0.71 -6.86 6.01
N LEU A 49 -1.84 -7.07 5.31
CA LEU A 49 -2.36 -8.36 4.85
C LEU A 49 -2.74 -9.34 6.00
N SER A 50 -3.00 -8.87 7.20
CA SER A 50 -3.44 -9.73 8.31
C SER A 50 -4.95 -9.98 8.31
N PHE A 51 -5.50 -10.38 7.17
CA PHE A 51 -6.90 -10.77 6.99
C PHE A 51 -7.04 -11.98 6.06
N ASP A 52 -8.22 -12.59 6.06
CA ASP A 52 -8.56 -13.66 5.11
C ASP A 52 -8.84 -13.07 3.73
N ILE A 53 -7.86 -13.19 2.83
CA ILE A 53 -7.93 -12.63 1.48
C ILE A 53 -9.08 -13.23 0.67
N GLU A 54 -9.30 -14.54 0.77
CA GLU A 54 -10.30 -15.25 -0.05
C GLU A 54 -11.71 -14.80 0.35
N ARG A 55 -11.97 -14.73 1.66
CA ARG A 55 -13.22 -14.21 2.19
C ARG A 55 -13.46 -12.76 1.75
N GLN A 56 -12.49 -11.90 1.91
CA GLN A 56 -12.62 -10.48 1.61
C GLN A 56 -12.79 -10.20 0.11
N LEU A 57 -12.10 -10.95 -0.73
CA LEU A 57 -12.30 -10.86 -2.18
C LEU A 57 -13.67 -11.34 -2.62
N THR A 58 -14.25 -12.33 -1.90
CA THR A 58 -15.63 -12.76 -2.13
C THR A 58 -16.60 -11.62 -1.85
N ILE A 59 -16.47 -10.94 -0.71
CA ILE A 59 -17.29 -9.77 -0.36
C ILE A 59 -17.15 -8.67 -1.42
N PHE A 60 -15.93 -8.35 -1.83
CA PHE A 60 -15.68 -7.36 -2.87
C PHE A 60 -16.40 -7.72 -4.18
N LYS A 61 -16.31 -8.95 -4.62
CA LYS A 61 -16.96 -9.47 -5.83
C LYS A 61 -18.49 -9.47 -5.73
N GLU A 62 -19.06 -9.95 -4.62
CA GLU A 62 -20.49 -9.98 -4.38
C GLU A 62 -21.12 -8.58 -4.37
N ASN A 63 -20.36 -7.58 -3.94
CA ASN A 63 -20.74 -6.17 -4.01
C ASN A 63 -20.44 -5.52 -5.38
N GLY A 64 -20.16 -6.31 -6.42
CA GLY A 64 -19.93 -5.84 -7.79
C GLY A 64 -18.62 -5.09 -7.99
N GLY A 65 -17.64 -5.33 -7.13
CA GLY A 65 -16.33 -4.67 -7.20
C GLY A 65 -15.57 -4.99 -8.49
N ARG A 66 -14.93 -3.98 -9.06
CA ARG A 66 -14.12 -4.07 -10.29
C ARG A 66 -12.65 -4.29 -9.92
N LYS A 67 -12.21 -5.54 -9.96
CA LYS A 67 -10.85 -5.95 -9.56
C LYS A 67 -9.74 -5.27 -10.36
N GLU A 68 -9.98 -4.97 -11.63
CA GLU A 68 -9.03 -4.28 -12.50
C GLU A 68 -8.71 -2.86 -12.05
N LYS A 69 -9.58 -2.26 -11.24
CA LYS A 69 -9.38 -0.95 -10.61
C LYS A 69 -8.76 -1.04 -9.21
N LEU A 70 -8.77 -2.23 -8.58
CA LEU A 70 -8.26 -2.39 -7.22
C LEU A 70 -6.72 -2.42 -7.20
N ARG A 71 -6.15 -1.68 -6.26
CA ARG A 71 -4.71 -1.59 -6.01
C ARG A 71 -4.45 -1.81 -4.52
N VAL A 72 -3.47 -2.63 -4.19
CA VAL A 72 -3.11 -2.92 -2.81
C VAL A 72 -1.67 -2.50 -2.56
N TRP A 73 -1.47 -1.66 -1.56
CA TRP A 73 -0.17 -1.39 -0.98
C TRP A 73 -0.04 -2.24 0.28
N ALA A 74 0.75 -3.30 0.19
CA ALA A 74 0.95 -4.26 1.27
C ALA A 74 2.24 -3.93 2.03
N THR A 75 2.14 -3.54 3.30
CA THR A 75 3.32 -3.21 4.11
C THR A 75 3.79 -4.42 4.90
N PHE A 76 5.02 -4.83 4.67
CA PHE A 76 5.66 -5.92 5.39
C PHE A 76 6.21 -5.42 6.73
N HIS A 77 5.76 -6.06 7.80
CA HIS A 77 6.21 -5.82 9.18
C HIS A 77 6.82 -7.12 9.71
N PRO A 78 8.16 -7.24 9.81
CA PRO A 78 8.82 -8.48 10.20
C PRO A 78 8.46 -8.96 11.61
N GLU A 79 8.01 -8.05 12.48
CA GLU A 79 7.50 -8.35 13.82
C GLU A 79 6.09 -8.95 13.83
N MET A 80 5.35 -8.85 12.73
CA MET A 80 3.95 -9.29 12.64
C MET A 80 3.78 -10.53 11.76
N THR A 81 4.67 -10.74 10.80
CA THR A 81 4.52 -11.83 9.83
C THR A 81 5.89 -12.32 9.35
N THR A 82 5.90 -13.51 8.74
CA THR A 82 7.11 -14.05 8.11
C THR A 82 7.15 -13.78 6.62
N VAL A 83 8.36 -13.75 6.04
CA VAL A 83 8.55 -13.55 4.59
C VAL A 83 7.72 -14.53 3.74
N PRO A 84 7.71 -15.87 4.02
CA PRO A 84 6.90 -16.80 3.23
C PRO A 84 5.40 -16.55 3.31
N LEU A 85 4.88 -16.25 4.50
CA LEU A 85 3.45 -15.98 4.69
C LEU A 85 3.03 -14.70 3.96
N PHE A 86 3.80 -13.62 4.10
CA PHE A 86 3.51 -12.37 3.41
C PHE A 86 3.55 -12.52 1.89
N ALA A 87 4.58 -13.21 1.35
CA ALA A 87 4.69 -13.47 -0.08
C ALA A 87 3.54 -14.32 -0.61
N GLU A 88 3.06 -15.30 0.18
CA GLU A 88 1.89 -16.10 -0.17
C GLU A 88 0.62 -15.24 -0.26
N GLN A 89 0.41 -14.33 0.68
CA GLN A 89 -0.72 -13.40 0.63
C GLN A 89 -0.65 -12.48 -0.62
N CYS A 90 0.54 -11.97 -0.95
CA CYS A 90 0.75 -11.21 -2.19
C CYS A 90 0.43 -12.06 -3.43
N ARG A 91 0.81 -13.34 -3.43
CA ARG A 91 0.52 -14.27 -4.54
C ARG A 91 -0.97 -14.50 -4.72
N LYS A 92 -1.73 -14.67 -3.63
CA LYS A 92 -3.20 -14.81 -3.67
C LYS A 92 -3.86 -13.61 -4.33
N LEU A 93 -3.48 -12.38 -3.96
CA LEU A 93 -4.00 -11.15 -4.56
C LEU A 93 -3.66 -11.06 -6.06
N LEU A 94 -2.42 -11.31 -6.44
CA LEU A 94 -1.98 -11.30 -7.83
C LEU A 94 -2.71 -12.35 -8.67
N SER A 95 -2.89 -13.56 -8.13
CA SER A 95 -3.63 -14.65 -8.80
C SER A 95 -5.10 -14.31 -8.99
N ALA A 96 -5.67 -13.48 -8.12
CA ALA A 96 -7.01 -12.93 -8.29
C ALA A 96 -7.07 -11.78 -9.33
N GLY A 97 -5.93 -11.37 -9.90
CA GLY A 97 -5.83 -10.30 -10.88
C GLY A 97 -5.76 -8.89 -10.27
N ILE A 98 -5.41 -8.79 -8.99
CA ILE A 98 -5.27 -7.51 -8.28
C ILE A 98 -3.81 -7.09 -8.32
N ARG A 99 -3.56 -5.81 -8.59
CA ARG A 99 -2.21 -5.25 -8.55
C ARG A 99 -1.77 -5.00 -7.11
N VAL A 100 -0.60 -5.52 -6.76
CA VAL A 100 0.00 -5.41 -5.43
C VAL A 100 1.38 -4.80 -5.55
N CYS A 101 1.67 -3.85 -4.66
CA CYS A 101 3.01 -3.39 -4.38
C CYS A 101 3.32 -3.65 -2.91
N ALA A 102 4.42 -4.33 -2.63
CA ALA A 102 4.92 -4.52 -1.29
C ALA A 102 5.71 -3.30 -0.84
N GLY A 103 5.46 -2.81 0.35
CA GLY A 103 6.22 -1.77 1.02
C GLY A 103 6.95 -2.34 2.23
N ALA A 104 8.12 -1.81 2.57
CA ALA A 104 8.81 -2.13 3.80
C ALA A 104 9.61 -0.92 4.29
N VAL A 105 9.93 -0.88 5.59
CA VAL A 105 10.81 0.16 6.13
C VAL A 105 12.27 -0.31 6.07
N GLY A 106 13.14 0.55 5.58
CA GLY A 106 14.58 0.31 5.43
C GLY A 106 15.32 0.37 6.77
N VAL A 107 15.01 -0.55 7.67
CA VAL A 107 15.73 -0.71 8.93
C VAL A 107 17.04 -1.44 8.64
N PRO A 108 18.24 -0.88 8.96
CA PRO A 108 19.52 -1.50 8.64
C PRO A 108 19.67 -2.94 9.18
N GLU A 109 19.14 -3.19 10.36
CA GLU A 109 19.16 -4.50 11.03
C GLU A 109 18.33 -5.54 10.28
N ASN A 110 17.39 -5.11 9.44
CA ASN A 110 16.50 -5.97 8.66
C ASN A 110 16.95 -6.21 7.21
N LEU A 111 18.14 -5.76 6.82
CA LEU A 111 18.64 -5.86 5.43
C LEU A 111 18.55 -7.28 4.86
N GLU A 112 18.96 -8.28 5.63
CA GLU A 112 18.92 -9.69 5.19
C GLU A 112 17.46 -10.17 5.01
N THR A 113 16.57 -9.79 5.92
CA THR A 113 15.15 -10.10 5.82
C THR A 113 14.51 -9.45 4.58
N LEU A 114 14.87 -8.20 4.27
CA LEU A 114 14.36 -7.51 3.09
C LEU A 114 14.92 -8.08 1.78
N ARG A 115 16.16 -8.56 1.78
CA ARG A 115 16.74 -9.29 0.64
C ARG A 115 15.95 -10.56 0.38
N ARG A 116 15.71 -11.38 1.41
CA ARG A 116 14.89 -12.58 1.32
C ARG A 116 13.46 -12.28 0.89
N LEU A 117 12.87 -11.19 1.38
CA LEU A 117 11.55 -10.75 0.94
C LEU A 117 11.55 -10.49 -0.57
N LYS A 118 12.52 -9.73 -1.09
CA LYS A 118 12.66 -9.45 -2.53
C LYS A 118 12.74 -10.73 -3.37
N GLU A 119 13.51 -11.71 -2.91
CA GLU A 119 13.71 -12.99 -3.59
C GLU A 119 12.45 -13.89 -3.54
N THR A 120 11.63 -13.75 -2.49
CA THR A 120 10.47 -14.63 -2.25
C THR A 120 9.18 -14.06 -2.85
N LEU A 121 9.09 -12.73 -3.02
CA LEU A 121 7.91 -12.09 -3.60
C LEU A 121 7.61 -12.65 -4.99
N PRO A 122 6.32 -12.87 -5.32
CA PRO A 122 5.93 -13.37 -6.64
C PRO A 122 6.28 -12.36 -7.74
N GLY A 123 6.57 -12.86 -8.95
CA GLY A 123 6.74 -12.02 -10.13
C GLY A 123 5.51 -11.10 -10.33
N GLY A 124 5.76 -9.84 -10.65
CA GLY A 124 4.70 -8.82 -10.77
C GLY A 124 4.38 -8.06 -9.47
N CYS A 125 4.90 -8.48 -8.31
CA CYS A 125 4.87 -7.71 -7.09
C CYS A 125 6.13 -6.83 -6.99
N CYS A 126 5.99 -5.51 -7.06
CA CYS A 126 7.11 -4.62 -6.77
C CYS A 126 7.39 -4.59 -5.27
N LEU A 127 8.64 -4.35 -4.89
CA LEU A 127 9.02 -4.01 -3.52
C LEU A 127 9.54 -2.58 -3.51
N TRP A 128 8.94 -1.76 -2.65
CA TRP A 128 9.38 -0.40 -2.36
C TRP A 128 9.88 -0.32 -0.93
N ILE A 129 11.08 0.21 -0.74
CA ILE A 129 11.66 0.39 0.59
C ILE A 129 11.58 1.87 0.97
N ASN A 130 10.78 2.19 1.99
CA ASN A 130 10.72 3.53 2.56
C ASN A 130 11.92 3.76 3.47
N ARG A 131 12.46 4.98 3.47
CA ARG A 131 13.44 5.37 4.46
C ARG A 131 12.87 5.24 5.88
N MET A 132 13.68 4.76 6.80
CA MET A 132 13.31 4.74 8.21
C MET A 132 13.25 6.17 8.76
N ASP A 133 12.06 6.63 9.16
CA ASP A 133 11.90 7.83 9.94
C ASP A 133 12.32 7.55 11.38
N GLY A 134 13.09 8.46 12.01
CA GLY A 134 13.60 8.26 13.36
C GLY A 134 14.93 7.51 13.46
N LEU A 135 15.57 7.20 12.34
CA LEU A 135 16.99 6.83 12.36
C LEU A 135 17.79 8.05 12.82
N ASN A 136 18.41 7.98 14.01
CA ASN A 136 19.13 9.10 14.64
C ASN A 136 20.47 9.44 13.93
N ARG A 137 20.72 8.85 12.78
CA ARG A 137 21.89 9.05 11.93
C ARG A 137 21.51 8.96 10.45
N ARG A 138 22.43 9.27 9.57
CA ARG A 138 22.28 8.94 8.15
C ARG A 138 22.61 7.46 7.92
N TYR A 139 22.05 6.88 6.86
CA TYR A 139 22.54 5.60 6.35
C TYR A 139 23.99 5.70 5.96
N THR A 140 24.79 4.69 6.27
CA THR A 140 26.16 4.60 5.74
C THR A 140 26.13 4.34 4.23
N GLU A 141 27.24 4.51 3.56
CA GLU A 141 27.32 4.25 2.12
C GLU A 141 27.06 2.78 1.80
N GLU A 142 27.57 1.87 2.64
CA GLU A 142 27.34 0.43 2.52
C GLU A 142 25.86 0.07 2.67
N GLU A 143 25.16 0.68 3.66
CA GLU A 143 23.73 0.50 3.86
C GLU A 143 22.93 1.01 2.66
N GLN A 144 23.25 2.20 2.16
CA GLN A 144 22.59 2.76 0.99
C GLN A 144 22.76 1.84 -0.23
N GLN A 145 23.97 1.36 -0.49
CA GLN A 145 24.24 0.44 -1.58
C GLN A 145 23.53 -0.90 -1.39
N ALA A 146 23.42 -1.39 -0.15
CA ALA A 146 22.71 -2.61 0.16
C ALA A 146 21.21 -2.47 -0.14
N PHE A 147 20.57 -1.39 0.29
CA PHE A 147 19.16 -1.12 -0.01
C PHE A 147 18.92 -0.89 -1.52
N LEU A 148 19.81 -0.19 -2.21
CA LEU A 148 19.73 0.03 -3.66
C LEU A 148 19.80 -1.29 -4.48
N ARG A 149 20.51 -2.32 -3.98
CA ARG A 149 20.51 -3.65 -4.60
C ARG A 149 19.18 -4.38 -4.45
N ILE A 150 18.40 -4.09 -3.39
CA ILE A 150 17.10 -4.68 -3.14
C ILE A 150 16.01 -3.91 -3.88
N ASP A 151 16.00 -2.59 -3.73
CA ASP A 151 15.08 -1.66 -4.37
C ASP A 151 15.88 -0.54 -5.09
N PRO A 152 16.01 -0.62 -6.42
CA PRO A 152 16.75 0.40 -7.18
C PRO A 152 16.19 1.83 -7.04
N TRP A 153 14.93 1.97 -6.58
CA TRP A 153 14.30 3.28 -6.39
C TRP A 153 14.56 3.88 -4.99
N PHE A 154 15.25 3.16 -4.10
CA PHE A 154 15.55 3.63 -2.74
C PHE A 154 16.31 4.98 -2.72
N TYR A 155 17.04 5.32 -3.78
CA TYR A 155 17.68 6.65 -3.88
C TYR A 155 16.68 7.80 -3.75
N ARG A 156 15.42 7.62 -4.13
CA ARG A 156 14.38 8.64 -4.00
C ARG A 156 14.05 8.95 -2.55
N GLU A 157 14.12 7.95 -1.69
CA GLU A 157 13.91 8.07 -0.26
C GLU A 157 15.06 8.81 0.45
N LEU A 158 16.28 8.72 -0.09
CA LEU A 158 17.44 9.41 0.46
C LEU A 158 17.40 10.94 0.23
N HIS A 159 16.65 11.38 -0.76
CA HIS A 159 16.55 12.78 -1.18
C HIS A 159 15.18 13.40 -0.85
N VAL A 160 14.49 12.88 0.17
CA VAL A 160 13.19 13.44 0.58
C VAL A 160 13.35 14.92 0.95
N LYS A 161 12.61 15.77 0.24
CA LYS A 161 12.57 17.21 0.56
C LYS A 161 11.88 17.39 1.91
N LYS A 162 12.49 18.18 2.79
CA LYS A 162 11.95 18.50 4.13
C LYS A 162 10.65 19.31 4.10
N ALA A 163 10.36 19.99 2.98
CA ALA A 163 9.14 20.75 2.80
C ALA A 163 8.26 20.09 1.75
N MET A 164 7.11 19.62 2.17
CA MET A 164 6.01 19.36 1.23
C MET A 164 5.50 20.71 0.71
N PRO A 165 5.13 20.82 -0.59
CA PRO A 165 4.44 22.01 -1.05
C PRO A 165 3.18 22.20 -0.20
N GLU A 166 2.95 23.40 0.30
CA GLU A 166 1.82 23.75 1.18
C GLU A 166 0.46 23.43 0.51
N GLN A 167 0.45 23.34 -0.81
CA GLN A 167 -0.74 22.97 -1.58
C GLN A 167 -0.37 21.97 -2.67
N CYS A 168 -1.06 20.84 -2.68
CA CYS A 168 -1.04 19.91 -3.79
C CYS A 168 -2.42 19.96 -4.49
N PRO A 169 -2.57 20.74 -5.56
CA PRO A 169 -3.89 21.03 -6.15
C PRO A 169 -4.61 19.77 -6.70
N GLY A 170 -3.87 18.69 -6.90
CA GLY A 170 -4.43 17.42 -7.37
C GLY A 170 -4.77 16.41 -6.27
N ARG A 171 -4.72 16.79 -4.99
CA ARG A 171 -4.99 15.86 -3.87
C ARG A 171 -5.98 16.45 -2.88
N LEU A 172 -6.82 15.58 -2.35
CA LEU A 172 -7.74 15.84 -1.26
C LEU A 172 -7.51 14.80 -0.17
N PHE A 173 -7.33 15.27 1.06
CA PHE A 173 -7.27 14.39 2.22
C PHE A 173 -8.63 14.42 2.92
N VAL A 174 -9.21 13.26 3.18
CA VAL A 174 -10.45 13.10 3.91
C VAL A 174 -10.14 12.41 5.23
N GLU A 175 -10.38 13.09 6.33
CA GLU A 175 -10.20 12.55 7.68
C GLU A 175 -11.31 11.57 8.04
N SER A 176 -11.12 10.79 9.11
CA SER A 176 -12.11 9.80 9.56
C SER A 176 -13.46 10.41 9.97
N ASP A 177 -13.49 11.67 10.37
CA ASP A 177 -14.70 12.41 10.69
C ASP A 177 -15.35 13.12 9.47
N GLY A 178 -14.79 12.91 8.28
CA GLY A 178 -15.26 13.51 7.04
C GLY A 178 -14.75 14.91 6.76
N ARG A 179 -13.94 15.52 7.63
CA ARG A 179 -13.26 16.79 7.33
C ARG A 179 -12.29 16.62 6.19
N MET A 180 -12.25 17.63 5.31
CA MET A 180 -11.39 17.63 4.13
C MET A 180 -10.30 18.69 4.24
N ARG A 181 -9.09 18.31 3.81
CA ARG A 181 -7.92 19.19 3.68
C ARG A 181 -7.30 19.06 2.28
N ARG A 182 -6.82 20.17 1.75
CA ARG A 182 -6.00 20.21 0.53
C ARG A 182 -4.52 20.29 0.87
#